data_9d9ecabe10472689a526b5c35205b96f
#
_entry.id   9d9ecabe10472689a526b5c35205b96f
#
_cell.length_a   1.000
_cell.length_b   1.000
_cell.length_c   1.000
_cell.angle_alpha   90.00
_cell.angle_beta   90.00
_cell.angle_gamma   90.00
#
_symmetry.space_group_name_H-M   'P 1'
#
loop_
_entity.id
_entity.type
_entity.pdbx_description
1 polymer ?
#
loop_
_entity_poly.entity_id
_entity_poly.type
_entity_poly.pdbx_seq_one_letter_code
_entity_poly.pdbx_strand_id
1 'polypeptide(L)'
;MRGKTKETKKEFDLQEACVLWLHTSKTGVQYLKGHDLNNNKVIGFFNETSNEKQPKIRIFSLKENGESDKEIITLWKAESLKKNTYLSGYTDEKENVIGFYGDIKNEKLPYLRVYFKDEN
;
A
#
# COMPACT_ATOMS: atom_id res chain seq x y z
N MET A 1 -0.74 13.67 -30.28
CA MET A 1 -0.82 13.40 -29.87
C MET A 1 -0.96 13.12 -29.68
N ARG A 2 -0.90 13.01 -29.63
CA ARG A 2 -0.92 12.57 -29.09
C ARG A 2 -0.74 11.92 -29.03
N GLY A 3 -0.36 11.66 -29.03
CA GLY A 3 -0.16 11.13 -28.72
C GLY A 3 0.41 10.65 -28.55
N LYS A 4 0.70 10.65 -28.30
CA LYS A 4 1.09 10.36 -27.86
C LYS A 4 1.55 9.92 -27.17
N THR A 5 2.40 9.33 -27.69
CA THR A 5 3.02 9.15 -26.55
C THR A 5 2.39 8.71 -25.35
N LYS A 6 1.42 8.48 -25.30
CA LYS A 6 0.75 8.16 -24.11
C LYS A 6 0.80 6.75 -23.72
N GLU A 7 1.15 5.88 -24.61
CA GLU A 7 1.18 4.46 -24.32
C GLU A 7 2.17 4.10 -23.26
N THR A 8 3.34 4.69 -23.34
CA THR A 8 4.34 4.38 -22.33
C THR A 8 3.90 4.84 -20.97
N LYS A 9 3.13 5.91 -20.93
CA LYS A 9 2.70 6.41 -19.67
C LYS A 9 1.67 5.54 -19.00
N LYS A 10 0.97 4.72 -19.76
CA LYS A 10 -0.05 3.89 -19.17
C LYS A 10 0.50 2.93 -18.15
N GLU A 11 1.73 2.51 -18.33
CA GLU A 11 2.32 1.61 -17.35
C GLU A 11 2.55 2.30 -16.02
N PHE A 12 2.63 3.61 -16.05
CA PHE A 12 2.90 4.38 -14.85
C PHE A 12 1.69 5.16 -14.39
N ASP A 13 0.55 4.94 -15.05
CA ASP A 13 -0.66 5.68 -14.74
C ASP A 13 -1.58 4.92 -13.83
N LEU A 14 -1.06 4.01 -13.06
CA LEU A 14 -1.87 3.33 -12.06
C LEU A 14 -2.36 4.35 -11.05
N GLN A 15 -3.63 4.27 -10.73
CA GLN A 15 -4.18 5.18 -9.75
C GLN A 15 -3.74 4.78 -8.36
N GLU A 16 -3.22 5.74 -7.63
CA GLU A 16 -2.73 5.50 -6.29
C GLU A 16 -3.91 5.34 -5.32
N ALA A 17 -3.93 4.22 -4.61
CA ALA A 17 -4.99 3.97 -3.65
C ALA A 17 -4.65 4.61 -2.30
N CYS A 18 -3.41 4.46 -1.86
CA CYS A 18 -2.96 5.12 -0.64
C CYS A 18 -1.44 5.15 -0.61
N VAL A 19 -0.92 6.06 0.20
CA VAL A 19 0.52 6.17 0.47
C VAL A 19 0.71 6.21 1.97
N LEU A 20 1.73 5.53 2.44
CA LEU A 20 1.97 5.40 3.88
C LEU A 20 3.44 5.59 4.19
N TRP A 21 3.70 6.22 5.33
CA TRP A 21 5.05 6.44 5.84
C TRP A 21 5.28 5.57 7.07
N LEU A 22 6.53 5.20 7.26
CA LEU A 22 6.91 4.33 8.38
C LEU A 22 7.04 5.16 9.65
N HIS A 23 6.44 4.67 10.73
CA HIS A 23 6.50 5.29 12.04
C HIS A 23 6.89 4.27 13.07
N THR A 24 7.38 4.73 14.20
CA THR A 24 7.73 3.87 15.32
C THR A 24 7.03 4.40 16.56
N SER A 25 6.33 3.50 17.26
CA SER A 25 5.63 3.88 18.47
C SER A 25 6.61 4.09 19.62
N LYS A 26 6.09 4.58 20.74
CA LYS A 26 6.93 4.80 21.91
C LYS A 26 7.53 3.52 22.45
N THR A 27 6.87 2.39 22.19
CA THR A 27 7.36 1.09 22.65
C THR A 27 8.21 0.39 21.62
N GLY A 28 8.53 1.07 20.51
CA GLY A 28 9.41 0.50 19.52
C GLY A 28 8.73 -0.31 18.42
N VAL A 29 7.41 -0.33 18.39
CA VAL A 29 6.67 -1.07 17.36
C VAL A 29 6.54 -0.22 16.12
N GLN A 30 6.91 -0.78 14.98
CA GLN A 30 6.80 -0.08 13.71
C GLN A 30 5.42 -0.26 13.11
N TYR A 31 4.91 0.81 12.51
CA TYR A 31 3.61 0.78 11.87
C TYR A 31 3.62 1.83 10.77
N LEU A 32 2.52 1.87 10.00
CA LEU A 32 2.44 2.77 8.84
C LEU A 32 1.29 3.75 9.04
N LYS A 33 1.50 4.99 8.60
CA LYS A 33 0.44 6.00 8.61
C LYS A 33 0.49 6.78 7.30
N GLY A 34 -0.66 7.15 6.81
CA GLY A 34 -0.72 7.89 5.58
C GLY A 34 -2.13 8.29 5.25
N HIS A 35 -2.42 8.33 3.96
CA HIS A 35 -3.76 8.76 3.52
C HIS A 35 -4.12 8.03 2.22
N ASP A 36 -5.41 7.98 1.95
CA ASP A 36 -5.91 7.37 0.72
C ASP A 36 -6.07 8.44 -0.36
N LEU A 37 -6.66 8.05 -1.48
CA LEU A 37 -6.77 8.96 -2.61
C LEU A 37 -7.73 10.13 -2.33
N ASN A 38 -8.61 9.99 -1.36
CA ASN A 38 -9.52 11.06 -0.95
C ASN A 38 -8.98 11.84 0.22
N ASN A 39 -7.71 11.62 0.55
CA ASN A 39 -7.04 12.31 1.64
C ASN A 39 -7.58 11.94 3.02
N ASN A 40 -8.22 10.80 3.13
CA ASN A 40 -8.63 10.26 4.42
C ASN A 40 -7.45 9.55 5.06
N LYS A 41 -7.29 9.72 6.36
CA LYS A 41 -6.17 9.13 7.08
C LYS A 41 -6.33 7.62 7.21
N VAL A 42 -5.23 6.91 7.04
CA VAL A 42 -5.21 5.46 7.17
C VAL A 42 -4.02 5.04 8.02
N ILE A 43 -4.11 3.84 8.57
CA ILE A 43 -3.04 3.28 9.39
C ILE A 43 -2.82 1.84 8.95
N GLY A 44 -1.56 1.41 8.91
CA GLY A 44 -1.23 0.06 8.49
C GLY A 44 -0.39 -0.65 9.53
N PHE A 45 -0.59 -1.96 9.64
CA PHE A 45 0.13 -2.77 10.59
C PHE A 45 0.81 -3.93 9.88
N PHE A 46 2.03 -4.23 10.30
CA PHE A 46 2.75 -5.38 9.80
C PHE A 46 2.31 -6.62 10.53
N ASN A 47 2.15 -7.69 9.78
CA ASN A 47 1.87 -8.99 10.36
C ASN A 47 3.12 -9.84 10.17
N GLU A 48 3.83 -10.10 11.26
CA GLU A 48 5.07 -10.84 11.17
C GLU A 48 4.77 -12.32 11.20
N THR A 49 4.68 -12.89 10.04
CA THR A 49 4.37 -14.30 9.91
C THR A 49 5.25 -14.91 8.83
N SER A 50 5.64 -16.15 9.02
CA SER A 50 6.35 -16.89 8.00
C SER A 50 5.39 -17.66 7.11
N ASN A 51 4.09 -17.61 7.42
CA ASN A 51 3.08 -18.30 6.63
C ASN A 51 2.63 -17.41 5.49
N GLU A 52 3.00 -17.77 4.27
CA GLU A 52 2.68 -16.95 3.09
C GLU A 52 1.20 -16.87 2.79
N LYS A 53 0.40 -17.72 3.40
CA LYS A 53 -1.03 -17.65 3.22
C LYS A 53 -1.66 -16.54 4.04
N GLN A 54 -0.93 -15.97 4.98
CA GLN A 54 -1.43 -14.88 5.80
C GLN A 54 -0.96 -13.55 5.24
N PRO A 55 -1.77 -12.51 5.40
CA PRO A 55 -1.39 -11.20 4.87
C PRO A 55 -0.17 -10.65 5.57
N LYS A 56 0.61 -9.88 4.84
CA LYS A 56 1.81 -9.24 5.36
C LYS A 56 1.50 -7.88 5.96
N ILE A 57 0.59 -7.13 5.35
CA ILE A 57 0.22 -5.79 5.81
C ILE A 57 -1.29 -5.66 5.74
N ARG A 58 -1.86 -5.07 6.79
CA ARG A 58 -3.29 -4.76 6.84
C ARG A 58 -3.43 -3.28 7.06
N ILE A 59 -4.26 -2.63 6.25
CA ILE A 59 -4.45 -1.18 6.29
C ILE A 59 -5.89 -0.89 6.69
N PHE A 60 -6.04 0.00 7.66
CA PHE A 60 -7.32 0.35 8.25
C PHE A 60 -7.60 1.83 8.06
N SER A 61 -8.87 2.18 7.95
CA SER A 61 -9.27 3.57 8.05
C SER A 61 -9.19 4.00 9.51
N LEU A 62 -9.11 5.31 9.72
CA LEU A 62 -9.01 5.86 11.08
C LEU A 62 -10.29 6.60 11.45
N LYS A 63 -10.70 6.47 12.70
CA LYS A 63 -11.77 7.28 13.24
C LYS A 63 -11.23 8.63 13.63
N GLU A 64 -12.14 9.56 13.90
CA GLU A 64 -11.73 10.92 14.27
C GLU A 64 -10.91 10.94 15.55
N ASN A 65 -11.15 9.98 16.43
CA ASN A 65 -10.40 9.92 17.68
C ASN A 65 -9.03 9.24 17.53
N GLY A 66 -8.66 8.85 16.31
CA GLY A 66 -7.36 8.26 16.06
C GLY A 66 -7.31 6.76 16.14
N GLU A 67 -8.41 6.12 16.48
CA GLU A 67 -8.43 4.66 16.55
C GLU A 67 -8.68 4.06 15.17
N SER A 68 -8.18 2.84 14.96
CA SER A 68 -8.45 2.15 13.71
C SER A 68 -9.93 1.81 13.63
N ASP A 69 -10.47 1.88 12.43
CA ASP A 69 -11.88 1.63 12.22
C ASP A 69 -12.07 0.28 11.53
N LYS A 70 -12.09 0.26 10.20
CA LYS A 70 -12.29 -0.98 9.50
C LYS A 70 -11.12 -1.24 8.55
N GLU A 71 -10.89 -2.51 8.29
CA GLU A 71 -9.82 -2.91 7.37
C GLU A 71 -10.27 -2.60 5.96
N ILE A 72 -9.48 -1.78 5.26
CA ILE A 72 -9.84 -1.36 3.92
C ILE A 72 -8.97 -1.98 2.85
N ILE A 73 -7.74 -2.41 3.20
CA ILE A 73 -6.84 -3.04 2.24
C ILE A 73 -6.08 -4.14 2.94
N THR A 74 -5.95 -5.28 2.28
CA THR A 74 -5.19 -6.42 2.80
C THR A 74 -4.18 -6.81 1.74
N LEU A 75 -2.91 -6.93 2.14
CA LEU A 75 -1.82 -7.17 1.21
C LEU A 75 -1.02 -8.40 1.60
N TRP A 76 -0.69 -9.22 0.61
CA TRP A 76 0.15 -10.40 0.76
C TRP A 76 1.46 -10.17 0.04
N LYS A 77 2.51 -10.82 0.52
CA LYS A 77 3.78 -10.79 -0.16
C LYS A 77 3.67 -11.50 -1.50
N ALA A 78 4.26 -10.92 -2.52
CA ALA A 78 4.28 -11.50 -3.86
C ALA A 78 5.66 -11.30 -4.45
N GLU A 79 5.95 -12.08 -5.48
CA GLU A 79 7.26 -12.02 -6.10
C GLU A 79 7.09 -12.07 -7.60
N SER A 80 7.76 -11.17 -8.29
CA SER A 80 7.69 -11.11 -9.75
C SER A 80 8.57 -12.21 -10.36
N LEU A 81 8.45 -12.36 -11.67
CA LEU A 81 9.26 -13.33 -12.38
C LEU A 81 10.76 -13.03 -12.25
N LYS A 82 11.10 -11.77 -12.04
CA LYS A 82 12.48 -11.37 -11.83
C LYS A 82 12.87 -11.43 -10.37
N LYS A 83 11.98 -11.98 -9.54
CA LYS A 83 12.22 -12.17 -8.12
C LYS A 83 12.29 -10.87 -7.33
N ASN A 84 11.64 -9.84 -7.84
CA ASN A 84 11.46 -8.61 -7.07
C ASN A 84 10.24 -8.76 -6.18
N THR A 85 10.41 -8.40 -4.92
CA THR A 85 9.34 -8.54 -3.94
C THR A 85 8.40 -7.35 -4.02
N TYR A 86 7.12 -7.62 -3.99
CA TYR A 86 6.11 -6.58 -3.94
C TYR A 86 4.92 -7.12 -3.17
N LEU A 87 3.87 -6.32 -3.07
CA LEU A 87 2.68 -6.72 -2.33
C LEU A 87 1.49 -6.75 -3.27
N SER A 88 0.58 -7.67 -3.01
CA SER A 88 -0.60 -7.84 -3.83
C SER A 88 -1.77 -8.20 -2.95
N GLY A 89 -2.94 -7.63 -3.22
CA GLY A 89 -4.11 -7.91 -2.42
C GLY A 89 -5.34 -7.24 -2.98
N TYR A 90 -6.25 -6.88 -2.08
CA TYR A 90 -7.48 -6.25 -2.52
C TYR A 90 -8.06 -5.39 -1.41
N THR A 91 -8.98 -4.51 -1.84
CA THR A 91 -9.67 -3.62 -0.92
C THR A 91 -10.87 -4.33 -0.32
N ASP A 92 -11.53 -3.65 0.62
CA ASP A 92 -12.75 -4.19 1.22
C ASP A 92 -13.89 -4.30 0.21
N GLU A 93 -13.76 -3.64 -0.94
CA GLU A 93 -14.74 -3.77 -2.02
C GLU A 93 -14.26 -4.75 -3.09
N LYS A 94 -13.22 -5.52 -2.77
CA LYS A 94 -12.72 -6.58 -3.66
C LYS A 94 -12.03 -6.05 -4.92
N GLU A 95 -11.58 -4.80 -4.89
CA GLU A 95 -10.78 -4.26 -5.97
C GLU A 95 -9.34 -4.71 -5.79
N ASN A 96 -8.72 -5.15 -6.87
CA ASN A 96 -7.34 -5.61 -6.81
C ASN A 96 -6.38 -4.43 -6.65
N VAL A 97 -5.40 -4.58 -5.77
CA VAL A 97 -4.39 -3.55 -5.55
C VAL A 97 -3.02 -4.19 -5.54
N ILE A 98 -2.02 -3.35 -5.78
CA ILE A 98 -0.63 -3.78 -5.78
C ILE A 98 0.16 -2.73 -5.01
N GLY A 99 1.11 -3.19 -4.19
CA GLY A 99 1.87 -2.28 -3.36
C GLY A 99 3.36 -2.42 -3.59
N PHE A 100 4.06 -1.29 -3.52
CA PHE A 100 5.52 -1.26 -3.71
C PHE A 100 6.16 -0.53 -2.54
N TYR A 101 7.25 -1.11 -2.06
CA TYR A 101 8.03 -0.47 -1.01
C TYR A 101 8.85 0.67 -1.61
N GLY A 102 8.95 1.76 -0.86
CA GLY A 102 9.78 2.87 -1.28
C GLY A 102 11.19 2.75 -0.72
N ASP A 103 11.91 3.85 -0.83
CA ASP A 103 13.29 3.89 -0.33
C ASP A 103 13.27 4.09 1.18
N ILE A 104 13.64 3.05 1.91
CA ILE A 104 13.57 3.12 3.37
C ILE A 104 14.65 4.00 3.96
N LYS A 105 15.63 4.40 3.16
CA LYS A 105 16.69 5.28 3.64
C LYS A 105 16.28 6.73 3.70
N ASN A 106 15.19 7.11 3.05
CA ASN A 106 14.73 8.48 3.03
C ASN A 106 13.37 8.56 3.69
N GLU A 107 13.35 9.04 4.94
CA GLU A 107 12.12 9.09 5.72
C GLU A 107 11.11 10.08 5.19
N LYS A 108 11.54 10.98 4.32
CA LYS A 108 10.60 11.95 3.76
C LYS A 108 9.78 11.36 2.63
N LEU A 109 10.22 10.24 2.08
CA LEU A 109 9.48 9.57 1.02
C LEU A 109 8.59 8.48 1.61
N PRO A 110 7.48 8.19 0.95
CA PRO A 110 6.62 7.12 1.46
C PRO A 110 7.33 5.78 1.52
N TYR A 111 7.05 5.04 2.56
CA TYR A 111 7.57 3.70 2.72
C TYR A 111 6.81 2.71 1.85
N LEU A 112 5.53 2.95 1.64
CA LEU A 112 4.66 2.04 0.89
C LEU A 112 3.70 2.85 0.03
N ARG A 113 3.62 2.50 -1.24
CA ARG A 113 2.63 3.07 -2.15
C ARG A 113 1.76 1.94 -2.66
N VAL A 114 0.46 2.10 -2.57
CA VAL A 114 -0.50 1.10 -3.00
C VAL A 114 -1.31 1.68 -4.15
N TYR A 115 -1.44 0.90 -5.22
CA TYR A 115 -2.13 1.32 -6.43
C TYR A 115 -3.25 0.36 -6.75
N PHE A 116 -4.29 0.89 -7.38
CA PHE A 116 -5.31 0.02 -7.94
C PHE A 116 -4.72 -0.68 -9.15
N LYS A 117 -4.93 -1.98 -9.22
CA LYS A 117 -4.39 -2.75 -10.33
C LYS A 117 -5.32 -2.64 -11.52
N ASP A 118 -4.73 -2.36 -12.68
CA ASP A 118 -5.51 -2.29 -13.91
C ASP A 118 -5.87 -3.70 -14.31
N GLU A 119 -7.15 -3.94 -14.51
CA GLU A 119 -7.61 -5.27 -14.82
C GLU A 119 -7.73 -5.52 -16.32
N ASN A 120 -7.38 -4.54 -17.13
CA ASN A 120 -7.44 -4.77 -18.58
C ASN A 120 -6.13 -5.31 -19.12
#